data_6074601173a57eb0f48b651fad918bc0
#
_entry.id   6074601173a57eb0f48b651fad918bc0
#
_cell.length_a   1.000
_cell.length_b   1.000
_cell.length_c   1.000
_cell.angle_alpha   90.00
_cell.angle_beta   90.00
_cell.angle_gamma   90.00
#
_symmetry.space_group_name_H-M   'P 1'
#
loop_
_entity.id
_entity.type
_entity.pdbx_description
1 polymer ?
#
loop_
_entity_poly.entity_id
_entity_poly.type
_entity_poly.pdbx_seq_one_letter_code
_entity_poly.pdbx_strand_id
1 'polypeptide(L)' 'MTHDFECVFKIGDFVYYLGCNPEQIAWGSNDDPNGVLTQGEVYTVDHVDVHSQHTKIRLLGYPGNYNSVCFEKYPV' A
#
# COMPACT_ATOMS: atom_id res chain seq x y z
N MET A 1 -7.13 2.00 23.20
CA MET A 1 -6.90 1.74 22.60
C MET A 1 -6.53 1.51 21.68
N THR A 2 -6.27 1.33 21.30
CA THR A 2 -6.06 1.20 20.44
C THR A 2 -5.34 0.46 19.71
N HIS A 3 -5.15 -0.03 19.06
CA HIS A 3 -4.61 -0.77 18.35
C HIS A 3 -4.20 -0.40 17.14
N ASP A 4 -3.55 0.24 17.03
CA ASP A 4 -3.22 0.99 15.99
C ASP A 4 -2.22 0.48 15.08
N PHE A 5 -1.51 -0.54 15.40
CA PHE A 5 -0.61 -1.13 14.51
C PHE A 5 -1.25 -2.16 13.66
N GLU A 6 -2.51 -2.37 13.77
CA GLU A 6 -3.20 -3.31 12.93
C GLU A 6 -3.21 -2.80 11.53
N CYS A 7 -3.14 -3.69 10.57
CA CYS A 7 -3.27 -3.31 9.18
C CYS A 7 -4.67 -2.82 8.94
N VAL A 8 -4.79 -1.60 8.47
CA VAL A 8 -6.09 -0.99 8.26
C VAL A 8 -6.64 -1.28 6.88
N PHE A 9 -5.85 -1.87 5.99
CA PHE A 9 -6.30 -2.13 4.62
C PHE A 9 -6.92 -3.51 4.51
N LYS A 10 -7.93 -3.64 3.69
CA LYS A 10 -8.61 -4.90 3.39
C LYS A 10 -8.81 -5.00 1.90
N ILE A 11 -8.95 -6.23 1.41
CA ILE A 11 -9.27 -6.46 0.01
C ILE A 11 -10.56 -5.72 -0.31
N GLY A 12 -10.55 -4.94 -1.38
CA GLY A 12 -11.69 -4.16 -1.80
C GLY A 12 -11.66 -2.71 -1.33
N ASP A 13 -10.77 -2.38 -0.39
CA ASP A 13 -10.65 -1.00 0.06
C ASP A 13 -10.09 -0.12 -1.05
N PHE A 14 -10.47 1.14 -1.02
CA PHE A 14 -9.90 2.14 -1.91
C PHE A 14 -8.80 2.88 -1.16
N VAL A 15 -7.71 3.17 -1.84
CA VAL A 15 -6.55 3.84 -1.25
C VAL A 15 -6.00 4.89 -2.21
N TYR A 16 -5.45 5.97 -1.66
CA TYR A 16 -4.68 6.94 -2.43
C TYR A 16 -3.22 6.50 -2.46
N TYR A 17 -2.56 6.70 -3.58
CA TYR A 17 -1.12 6.57 -3.64
C TYR A 17 -0.49 7.88 -3.19
N LEU A 18 0.33 7.83 -2.14
CA LEU A 18 0.95 9.03 -1.57
C LEU A 18 2.33 9.32 -2.14
N GLY A 19 2.86 8.42 -2.96
CA GLY A 19 4.24 8.47 -3.38
C GLY A 19 5.07 7.55 -2.51
N CYS A 20 6.22 7.14 -3.01
CA CYS A 20 7.06 6.17 -2.31
C CYS A 20 8.51 6.58 -2.49
N ASN A 21 9.25 6.77 -1.40
CA ASN A 21 10.66 7.12 -1.48
C ASN A 21 11.50 5.84 -1.52
N PRO A 22 12.81 5.94 -1.87
CA PRO A 22 13.64 4.75 -2.00
C PRO A 22 13.73 3.93 -0.72
N GLU A 23 13.69 4.56 0.44
CA GLU A 23 13.76 3.84 1.72
C GLU A 23 12.51 3.02 1.94
N GLN A 24 11.37 3.57 1.59
CA GLN A 24 10.10 2.86 1.73
C GLN A 24 10.03 1.68 0.77
N ILE A 25 10.60 1.83 -0.42
CA ILE A 25 10.65 0.75 -1.39
C ILE A 25 11.54 -0.36 -0.88
N ALA A 26 12.71 -0.01 -0.35
CA ALA A 26 13.68 -0.99 0.10
C ALA A 26 13.24 -1.73 1.37
N TRP A 27 12.38 -1.12 2.18
CA TRP A 27 11.94 -1.72 3.43
C TRP A 27 11.08 -2.94 3.13
N GLY A 28 11.65 -4.11 3.32
CA GLY A 28 10.93 -5.35 3.03
C GLY A 28 10.93 -5.74 1.57
N SER A 29 11.77 -5.11 0.75
CA SER A 29 11.94 -5.48 -0.66
C SER A 29 10.64 -5.33 -1.46
N ASN A 30 10.05 -4.16 -1.38
CA ASN A 30 8.83 -3.87 -2.13
C ASN A 30 9.15 -3.51 -3.57
N ASP A 31 8.15 -3.63 -4.42
CA ASP A 31 8.24 -3.12 -5.78
C ASP A 31 8.12 -1.59 -5.77
N ASP A 32 8.72 -0.97 -6.77
CA ASP A 32 8.69 0.49 -6.91
C ASP A 32 7.41 0.89 -7.62
N PRO A 33 6.50 1.61 -6.95
CA PRO A 33 5.25 2.02 -7.60
C PRO A 33 5.42 3.26 -8.48
N ASN A 34 6.53 3.98 -8.36
CA ASN A 34 6.74 5.17 -9.17
C ASN A 34 6.90 4.74 -10.62
N GLY A 35 6.19 5.38 -11.51
CA GLY A 35 6.20 4.98 -12.90
C GLY A 35 5.09 4.00 -13.25
N VAL A 36 4.46 3.37 -12.25
CA VAL A 36 3.32 2.48 -12.44
C VAL A 36 2.05 3.18 -11.95
N LEU A 37 2.16 3.82 -10.77
CA LEU A 37 1.03 4.48 -10.13
C LEU A 37 1.22 5.98 -10.19
N THR A 38 0.11 6.70 -10.11
CA THR A 38 0.11 8.16 -10.11
C THR A 38 -0.23 8.66 -8.73
N GLN A 39 0.63 9.51 -8.19
CA GLN A 39 0.43 10.08 -6.87
C GLN A 39 -0.89 10.85 -6.83
N GLY A 40 -1.67 10.60 -5.79
CA GLY A 40 -2.96 11.25 -5.61
C GLY A 40 -4.13 10.53 -6.23
N GLU A 41 -3.87 9.51 -7.05
CA GLU A 41 -4.95 8.72 -7.64
C GLU A 41 -5.42 7.66 -6.68
N VAL A 42 -6.61 7.16 -6.90
CA VAL A 42 -7.24 6.15 -6.06
C VAL A 42 -7.13 4.78 -6.72
N TYR A 43 -6.78 3.79 -5.92
CA TYR A 43 -6.63 2.41 -6.39
C TYR A 43 -7.39 1.48 -5.46
N THR A 44 -7.65 0.26 -5.92
CA THR A 44 -8.40 -0.73 -5.16
C THR A 44 -7.43 -1.80 -4.66
N VAL A 45 -7.48 -2.10 -3.38
CA VAL A 45 -6.65 -3.15 -2.78
C VAL A 45 -7.16 -4.51 -3.21
N ASP A 46 -6.27 -5.33 -3.76
CA ASP A 46 -6.59 -6.66 -4.24
C ASP A 46 -6.04 -7.73 -3.31
N HIS A 47 -5.01 -7.44 -2.54
CA HIS A 47 -4.41 -8.41 -1.64
C HIS A 47 -3.67 -7.66 -0.54
N VAL A 48 -3.66 -8.21 0.66
CA VAL A 48 -2.94 -7.65 1.80
C VAL A 48 -2.07 -8.75 2.38
N ASP A 49 -0.78 -8.47 2.52
CA ASP A 49 0.19 -9.41 3.02
C ASP A 49 0.86 -8.79 4.24
N VAL A 50 0.46 -9.23 5.43
CA VAL A 50 0.93 -8.66 6.68
C VAL A 50 2.16 -9.43 7.15
N HIS A 51 3.25 -8.70 7.36
CA HIS A 51 4.48 -9.24 7.91
C HIS A 51 4.69 -8.64 9.30
N SER A 52 5.66 -9.16 10.04
CA SER A 52 5.86 -8.75 11.42
C SER A 52 6.24 -7.28 11.55
N GLN A 53 6.90 -6.70 10.56
CA GLN A 53 7.38 -5.33 10.65
C GLN A 53 6.91 -4.44 9.51
N HIS A 54 6.16 -4.99 8.58
CA HIS A 54 5.66 -4.21 7.45
C HIS A 54 4.49 -4.95 6.83
N THR A 55 3.74 -4.22 6.03
CA THR A 55 2.61 -4.78 5.29
C THR A 55 2.76 -4.40 3.84
N LYS A 56 2.51 -5.35 2.96
CA LYS A 56 2.50 -5.11 1.53
C LYS A 56 1.08 -5.24 1.02
N ILE A 57 0.74 -4.44 0.02
CA ILE A 57 -0.55 -4.55 -0.63
C ILE A 57 -0.35 -4.70 -2.12
N ARG A 58 -1.32 -5.36 -2.75
CA ARG A 58 -1.40 -5.46 -4.20
C ARG A 58 -2.64 -4.74 -4.64
N LEU A 59 -2.59 -4.17 -5.82
CA LEU A 59 -3.68 -3.35 -6.34
C LEU A 59 -4.31 -4.04 -7.54
N LEU A 60 -5.63 -3.94 -7.63
CA LEU A 60 -6.39 -4.53 -8.72
C LEU A 60 -5.97 -3.88 -10.03
N GLY A 61 -5.58 -4.70 -10.98
CA GLY A 61 -5.19 -4.22 -12.31
C GLY A 61 -3.75 -3.77 -12.42
N TYR A 62 -2.97 -3.81 -11.34
CA TYR A 62 -1.58 -3.37 -11.35
C TYR A 62 -0.71 -4.44 -10.72
N PRO A 63 0.36 -4.89 -11.39
CA PRO A 63 1.24 -5.89 -10.82
C PRO A 63 2.13 -5.26 -9.77
N GLY A 64 2.54 -6.07 -8.79
CA GLY A 64 3.51 -5.66 -7.82
C GLY A 64 3.01 -5.75 -6.39
N ASN A 65 3.95 -5.84 -5.47
CA ASN A 65 3.69 -5.82 -4.04
C ASN A 65 4.27 -4.53 -3.49
N TYR A 66 3.43 -3.65 -2.99
CA TYR A 66 3.83 -2.30 -2.62
C TYR A 66 3.76 -2.13 -1.10
N ASN A 67 4.65 -1.30 -0.58
CA ASN A 67 4.68 -1.00 0.85
C ASN A 67 3.42 -0.21 1.21
N SER A 68 2.65 -0.69 2.17
CA SER A 68 1.38 -0.07 2.53
C SER A 68 1.54 1.34 3.05
N VAL A 69 2.72 1.71 3.58
CA VAL A 69 2.94 3.06 4.09
C VAL A 69 2.90 4.12 3.00
N CYS A 70 2.99 3.71 1.74
CA CYS A 70 2.91 4.62 0.61
C CYS A 70 1.47 4.93 0.20
N PHE A 71 0.51 4.45 0.96
CA PHE A 71 -0.90 4.59 0.64
C PHE A 71 -1.68 5.07 1.86
N GLU A 72 -2.78 5.76 1.58
CA GLU A 72 -3.69 6.20 2.62
C GLU A 72 -5.09 5.72 2.25
N LYS A 73 -5.84 5.26 3.25
CA LYS A 73 -7.17 4.76 3.00
C LYS A 73 -8.07 5.88 2.49
N TYR A 74 -8.76 5.63 1.42
CA TYR A 74 -9.70 6.59 0.85
C TYR A 74 -10.95 6.59 1.71
N PRO A 75 -11.34 7.71 2.28
CA PRO A 75 -12.55 7.75 3.11
C PRO A 75 -13.76 7.69 2.19
N VAL A 76 -14.68 6.83 2.56
CA VAL A 76 -15.89 6.63 1.75
C VAL A 76 -17.09 7.14 2.52
#